data_3078c57fad41492c3dabd00afee6dcb3
#
_entry.id   3078c57fad41492c3dabd00afee6dcb3
#
_cell.length_a   1.000
_cell.length_b   1.000
_cell.length_c   1.000
_cell.angle_alpha   90.00
_cell.angle_beta   90.00
_cell.angle_gamma   90.00
#
_symmetry.space_group_name_H-M   'P 1'
#
loop_
_entity.id
_entity.type
_entity.pdbx_description
1 polymer ?
#
loop_
_entity_poly.entity_id
_entity_poly.type
_entity_poly.pdbx_seq_one_letter_code
_entity_poly.pdbx_strand_id
1 'polypeptide(L)'
;RVGAIQRRLPEAAHRLVALVASVQVPVVCKVRGWAAGLGFQLALASDFTVCAEDARLWEPFIRRGFTPDSGATWLLPRRVGEVRARELLLLGRELSGEQAAQWGAVHAAVAPTELDAAVADLVGRLATGPTVALGLTKWLLHEGAGSSFDDQLRREALALELSSRAEDFREGMIGRAHV
;
A
#
# COMPACT_ATOMS: atom_id res chain seq x y z
N ARG A 1 7.79 32.26 -0.91
CA ARG A 1 6.64 32.83 -0.19
C ARG A 1 6.29 31.91 0.95
N VAL A 2 6.11 32.43 2.15
CA VAL A 2 5.66 31.67 3.32
C VAL A 2 4.33 30.98 3.01
N GLY A 3 4.17 29.70 3.40
CA GLY A 3 2.95 28.91 3.18
C GLY A 3 2.76 28.37 1.75
N ALA A 4 3.70 28.54 0.83
CA ALA A 4 3.56 28.00 -0.51
C ALA A 4 3.55 26.46 -0.53
N ILE A 5 4.33 25.81 0.31
CA ILE A 5 4.38 24.35 0.44
C ILE A 5 3.03 23.85 0.98
N GLN A 6 2.56 24.43 2.08
CA GLN A 6 1.29 24.04 2.71
C GLN A 6 0.08 24.11 1.76
N ARG A 7 0.10 25.01 0.78
CA ARG A 7 -0.98 25.12 -0.22
C ARG A 7 -0.84 24.13 -1.37
N ARG A 8 0.41 23.82 -1.79
CA ARG A 8 0.64 23.01 -3.00
C ARG A 8 0.68 21.51 -2.74
N LEU A 9 1.20 21.07 -1.58
CA LEU A 9 1.30 19.64 -1.26
C LEU A 9 -0.05 18.92 -1.27
N PRO A 10 -1.13 19.47 -0.67
CA PRO A 10 -2.44 18.81 -0.67
C PRO A 10 -3.03 18.62 -2.07
N GLU A 11 -2.75 19.54 -3.00
CA GLU A 11 -3.29 19.49 -4.36
C GLU A 11 -2.55 18.51 -5.28
N ALA A 12 -1.32 18.12 -4.94
CA ALA A 12 -0.47 17.28 -5.77
C ALA A 12 -0.09 15.96 -5.06
N ALA A 13 1.01 15.97 -4.31
CA ALA A 13 1.59 14.76 -3.74
C ALA A 13 0.67 14.05 -2.74
N HIS A 14 0.01 14.80 -1.84
CA HIS A 14 -0.92 14.21 -0.87
C HIS A 14 -2.12 13.57 -1.56
N ARG A 15 -2.70 14.25 -2.57
CA ARG A 15 -3.82 13.72 -3.34
C ARG A 15 -3.45 12.43 -4.08
N LEU A 16 -2.25 12.37 -4.64
CA LEU A 16 -1.78 11.17 -5.35
C LEU A 16 -1.66 9.97 -4.40
N VAL A 17 -1.03 10.14 -3.23
CA VAL A 17 -0.89 9.08 -2.24
C VAL A 17 -2.25 8.64 -1.71
N ALA A 18 -3.13 9.59 -1.39
CA ALA A 18 -4.49 9.29 -0.93
C ALA A 18 -5.29 8.53 -2.01
N LEU A 19 -5.17 8.88 -3.29
CA LEU A 19 -5.84 8.20 -4.39
C LEU A 19 -5.38 6.75 -4.52
N VAL A 20 -4.07 6.49 -4.46
CA VAL A 20 -3.50 5.12 -4.51
C VAL A 20 -4.06 4.27 -3.37
N ALA A 21 -4.13 4.82 -2.15
CA ALA A 21 -4.65 4.12 -0.99
C ALA A 21 -6.16 3.85 -1.05
N SER A 22 -6.96 4.76 -1.66
CA SER A 22 -8.42 4.73 -1.59
C SER A 22 -9.13 4.20 -2.85
N VAL A 23 -8.47 4.14 -4.02
CA VAL A 23 -9.09 3.59 -5.22
C VAL A 23 -9.51 2.14 -5.00
N GLN A 24 -10.76 1.81 -5.38
CA GLN A 24 -11.35 0.48 -5.11
C GLN A 24 -10.83 -0.65 -6.02
N VAL A 25 -9.72 -0.45 -6.69
CA VAL A 25 -9.01 -1.47 -7.45
C VAL A 25 -7.70 -1.76 -6.74
N PRO A 26 -7.31 -3.03 -6.53
CA PRO A 26 -6.00 -3.35 -5.98
C PRO A 26 -4.87 -2.71 -6.78
N VAL A 27 -3.95 -2.06 -6.10
CA VAL A 27 -2.78 -1.41 -6.69
C VAL A 27 -1.53 -2.20 -6.36
N VAL A 28 -0.80 -2.61 -7.39
CA VAL A 28 0.49 -3.30 -7.25
C VAL A 28 1.61 -2.34 -7.65
N CYS A 29 2.53 -2.10 -6.71
CA CYS A 29 3.72 -1.30 -6.95
C CYS A 29 4.92 -2.21 -7.19
N LYS A 30 5.64 -1.95 -8.29
CA LYS A 30 6.92 -2.60 -8.60
C LYS A 30 8.06 -1.61 -8.36
N VAL A 31 9.02 -1.98 -7.51
CA VAL A 31 10.17 -1.12 -7.18
C VAL A 31 11.46 -1.74 -7.69
N ARG A 32 12.13 -1.02 -8.59
CA ARG A 32 13.48 -1.31 -9.08
C ARG A 32 14.37 -0.10 -8.84
N GLY A 33 15.56 -0.30 -8.32
CA GLY A 33 16.48 0.79 -8.01
C GLY A 33 15.99 1.59 -6.79
N TRP A 34 15.67 2.87 -6.93
CA TRP A 34 15.36 3.77 -5.82
C TRP A 34 13.87 4.07 -5.69
N ALA A 35 13.35 3.94 -4.46
CA ALA A 35 12.09 4.51 -4.02
C ALA A 35 12.37 5.47 -2.84
N ALA A 36 12.46 6.76 -3.12
CA ALA A 36 12.81 7.78 -2.12
C ALA A 36 11.72 8.83 -1.98
N GLY A 37 11.43 9.25 -0.72
CA GLY A 37 10.40 10.23 -0.40
C GLY A 37 9.05 9.82 -0.98
N LEU A 38 8.45 10.65 -1.86
CA LEU A 38 7.17 10.37 -2.49
C LEU A 38 7.11 8.99 -3.17
N GLY A 39 8.20 8.53 -3.78
CA GLY A 39 8.25 7.19 -4.39
C GLY A 39 8.10 6.07 -3.35
N PHE A 40 8.71 6.23 -2.18
CA PHE A 40 8.53 5.27 -1.09
C PHE A 40 7.12 5.35 -0.50
N GLN A 41 6.55 6.54 -0.35
CA GLN A 41 5.17 6.70 0.13
C GLN A 41 4.14 6.09 -0.82
N LEU A 42 4.35 6.18 -2.14
CA LEU A 42 3.50 5.48 -3.11
C LEU A 42 3.61 3.96 -2.98
N ALA A 43 4.82 3.44 -2.76
CA ALA A 43 5.02 2.02 -2.47
C ALA A 43 4.31 1.58 -1.18
N LEU A 44 4.39 2.38 -0.11
CA LEU A 44 3.70 2.13 1.16
C LEU A 44 2.17 2.23 1.06
N ALA A 45 1.65 3.12 0.21
CA ALA A 45 0.21 3.33 0.01
C ALA A 45 -0.43 2.27 -0.89
N SER A 46 0.37 1.56 -1.70
CA SER A 46 -0.10 0.47 -2.54
C SER A 46 -0.51 -0.75 -1.72
N ASP A 47 -1.45 -1.54 -2.24
CA ASP A 47 -1.92 -2.76 -1.56
C ASP A 47 -0.81 -3.81 -1.49
N PHE A 48 -0.10 -3.95 -2.59
CA PHE A 48 1.05 -4.84 -2.71
C PHE A 48 2.24 -4.10 -3.30
N THR A 49 3.39 -4.25 -2.69
CA THR A 49 4.65 -3.74 -3.23
C THR A 49 5.64 -4.88 -3.33
N VAL A 50 6.09 -5.16 -4.53
CA VAL A 50 7.18 -6.11 -4.80
C VAL A 50 8.40 -5.32 -5.26
N CYS A 51 9.54 -5.54 -4.61
CA CYS A 51 10.77 -4.85 -4.96
C CYS A 51 11.89 -5.82 -5.33
N ALA A 52 12.88 -5.33 -6.07
CA ALA A 52 14.13 -6.04 -6.21
C ALA A 52 14.87 -6.05 -4.86
N GLU A 53 15.57 -7.14 -4.50
CA GLU A 53 16.33 -7.27 -3.25
C GLU A 53 17.35 -6.17 -3.06
N ASP A 54 17.97 -5.71 -4.16
CA ASP A 54 18.94 -4.62 -4.21
C ASP A 54 18.33 -3.22 -4.32
N ALA A 55 17.01 -3.10 -4.40
CA ALA A 55 16.33 -1.82 -4.38
C ALA A 55 16.64 -1.04 -3.09
N ARG A 56 16.56 0.28 -3.17
CA ARG A 56 16.81 1.19 -2.05
C ARG A 56 15.55 1.97 -1.73
N LEU A 57 15.07 1.86 -0.50
CA LEU A 57 13.91 2.56 0.00
C LEU A 57 14.35 3.55 1.07
N TRP A 58 13.99 4.83 0.90
CA TRP A 58 14.57 5.89 1.73
C TRP A 58 13.64 7.08 1.95
N GLU A 59 13.62 7.58 3.19
CA GLU A 59 12.99 8.83 3.58
C GLU A 59 14.08 9.90 3.81
N PRO A 60 14.42 10.71 2.77
CA PRO A 60 15.57 11.61 2.83
C PRO A 60 15.34 12.88 3.65
N PHE A 61 14.15 13.11 4.15
CA PHE A 61 13.69 14.38 4.67
C PHE A 61 14.57 14.96 5.77
N ILE A 62 14.81 14.21 6.85
CA ILE A 62 15.59 14.70 7.99
C ILE A 62 17.04 15.02 7.60
N ARG A 63 17.61 14.25 6.69
CA ARG A 63 18.98 14.51 6.19
C ARG A 63 19.07 15.78 5.34
N ARG A 64 17.93 16.29 4.87
CA ARG A 64 17.81 17.53 4.09
C ARG A 64 17.26 18.69 4.92
N GLY A 65 17.06 18.51 6.23
CA GLY A 65 16.66 19.55 7.17
C GLY A 65 15.17 19.92 7.14
N PHE A 66 14.28 19.01 6.63
CA PHE A 66 12.85 19.26 6.67
C PHE A 66 12.06 18.01 7.08
N THR A 67 10.80 18.21 7.46
CA THR A 67 9.92 17.15 7.95
C THR A 67 9.44 16.25 6.81
N PRO A 68 9.17 14.95 7.10
CA PRO A 68 8.44 14.10 6.18
C PRO A 68 7.08 14.67 5.79
N ASP A 69 6.64 14.36 4.59
CA ASP A 69 5.34 14.74 4.06
C ASP A 69 4.59 13.54 3.44
N SER A 70 3.51 13.81 2.71
CA SER A 70 2.78 12.85 1.86
C SER A 70 2.42 11.52 2.54
N GLY A 71 2.21 11.56 3.87
CA GLY A 71 1.73 10.42 4.64
C GLY A 71 2.82 9.52 5.22
N ALA A 72 4.12 9.80 5.07
CA ALA A 72 5.19 8.96 5.59
C ALA A 72 5.04 8.66 7.09
N THR A 73 4.72 9.66 7.90
CA THR A 73 4.54 9.54 9.36
C THR A 73 3.28 8.76 9.76
N TRP A 74 2.34 8.56 8.84
CA TRP A 74 1.14 7.76 9.04
C TRP A 74 1.31 6.34 8.52
N LEU A 75 1.90 6.17 7.32
CA LEU A 75 2.06 4.89 6.64
C LEU A 75 3.13 4.01 7.30
N LEU A 76 4.32 4.54 7.56
CA LEU A 76 5.44 3.75 8.08
C LEU A 76 5.15 3.09 9.43
N PRO A 77 4.65 3.79 10.47
CA PRO A 77 4.36 3.12 11.75
C PRO A 77 3.36 1.98 11.63
N ARG A 78 2.42 2.07 10.68
CA ARG A 78 1.41 1.02 10.41
C ARG A 78 1.97 -0.18 9.70
N ARG A 79 3.04 -0.01 8.92
CA ARG A 79 3.71 -1.09 8.19
C ARG A 79 4.78 -1.78 9.04
N VAL A 80 5.67 -1.01 9.65
CA VAL A 80 6.88 -1.55 10.31
C VAL A 80 6.88 -1.43 11.84
N GLY A 81 5.83 -0.86 12.42
CA GLY A 81 5.76 -0.52 13.83
C GLY A 81 6.54 0.78 14.16
N GLU A 82 6.25 1.34 15.35
CA GLU A 82 6.80 2.65 15.73
C GLU A 82 8.31 2.70 15.88
N VAL A 83 8.93 1.64 16.39
CA VAL A 83 10.37 1.62 16.66
C VAL A 83 11.16 1.76 15.35
N ARG A 84 10.82 0.93 14.35
CA ARG A 84 11.46 0.97 13.03
C ARG A 84 11.10 2.23 12.24
N ALA A 85 9.86 2.70 12.37
CA ALA A 85 9.46 3.96 11.75
C ALA A 85 10.28 5.15 12.27
N ARG A 86 10.55 5.21 13.57
CA ARG A 86 11.45 6.23 14.16
C ARG A 86 12.87 6.14 13.62
N GLU A 87 13.40 4.94 13.45
CA GLU A 87 14.72 4.74 12.85
C GLU A 87 14.78 5.27 11.42
N LEU A 88 13.76 4.98 10.61
CA LEU A 88 13.69 5.45 9.22
C LEU A 88 13.51 6.98 9.13
N LEU A 89 12.60 7.53 9.93
CA LEU A 89 12.19 8.93 9.82
C LEU A 89 13.10 9.90 10.57
N LEU A 90 13.64 9.51 11.75
CA LEU A 90 14.46 10.40 12.58
C LEU A 90 15.96 10.25 12.30
N LEU A 91 16.43 9.05 11.92
CA LEU A 91 17.82 8.81 11.58
C LEU A 91 18.08 8.87 10.06
N GLY A 92 17.00 8.83 9.26
CA GLY A 92 17.10 8.81 7.80
C GLY A 92 17.80 7.57 7.28
N ARG A 93 17.56 6.41 7.91
CA ARG A 93 18.12 5.12 7.48
C ARG A 93 17.54 4.70 6.14
N GLU A 94 18.39 4.15 5.29
CA GLU A 94 18.00 3.47 4.06
C GLU A 94 17.74 2.00 4.34
N LEU A 95 16.77 1.42 3.62
CA LEU A 95 16.54 -0.03 3.59
C LEU A 95 16.91 -0.58 2.21
N SER A 96 17.49 -1.79 2.19
CA SER A 96 17.46 -2.61 0.98
C SER A 96 16.05 -3.16 0.76
N GLY A 97 15.74 -3.62 -0.48
CA GLY A 97 14.48 -4.30 -0.74
C GLY A 97 14.26 -5.50 0.15
N GLU A 98 15.30 -6.32 0.35
CA GLU A 98 15.29 -7.46 1.27
C GLU A 98 14.92 -7.05 2.70
N GLN A 99 15.58 -6.02 3.25
CA GLN A 99 15.27 -5.50 4.59
C GLN A 99 13.85 -4.94 4.68
N ALA A 100 13.39 -4.27 3.61
CA ALA A 100 12.03 -3.73 3.58
C ALA A 100 10.97 -4.84 3.64
N ALA A 101 11.18 -5.97 2.98
CA ALA A 101 10.32 -7.15 3.08
C ALA A 101 10.39 -7.79 4.46
N GLN A 102 11.60 -7.99 5.02
CA GLN A 102 11.78 -8.53 6.37
C GLN A 102 11.11 -7.65 7.45
N TRP A 103 11.04 -6.35 7.24
CA TRP A 103 10.41 -5.42 8.18
C TRP A 103 8.91 -5.26 7.98
N GLY A 104 8.36 -5.81 6.90
CA GLY A 104 6.96 -5.65 6.54
C GLY A 104 6.62 -4.30 5.91
N ALA A 105 7.63 -3.52 5.49
CA ALA A 105 7.41 -2.28 4.76
C ALA A 105 6.84 -2.54 3.35
N VAL A 106 7.24 -3.65 2.73
CA VAL A 106 6.77 -4.11 1.43
C VAL A 106 6.30 -5.55 1.50
N HIS A 107 5.51 -5.99 0.50
CA HIS A 107 4.92 -7.33 0.44
C HIS A 107 5.98 -8.41 0.23
N ALA A 108 6.89 -8.19 -0.72
CA ALA A 108 7.95 -9.13 -1.05
C ALA A 108 9.18 -8.43 -1.64
N ALA A 109 10.32 -9.08 -1.52
CA ALA A 109 11.54 -8.78 -2.27
C ALA A 109 11.98 -10.05 -3.00
N VAL A 110 12.41 -9.90 -4.26
CA VAL A 110 12.85 -10.99 -5.11
C VAL A 110 14.12 -10.60 -5.85
N ALA A 111 14.83 -11.57 -6.41
CA ALA A 111 15.99 -11.29 -7.24
C ALA A 111 15.63 -10.32 -8.37
N PRO A 112 16.52 -9.37 -8.74
CA PRO A 112 16.23 -8.36 -9.77
C PRO A 112 15.75 -8.94 -11.10
N THR A 113 16.22 -10.14 -11.45
CA THR A 113 15.84 -10.89 -12.67
C THR A 113 14.45 -11.51 -12.60
N GLU A 114 13.92 -11.74 -11.40
CA GLU A 114 12.61 -12.39 -11.16
C GLU A 114 11.49 -11.36 -10.93
N LEU A 115 11.85 -10.08 -10.75
CA LEU A 115 10.90 -9.03 -10.35
C LEU A 115 9.71 -8.91 -11.30
N ASP A 116 9.95 -8.95 -12.61
CA ASP A 116 8.89 -8.78 -13.59
C ASP A 116 7.93 -9.97 -13.59
N ALA A 117 8.45 -11.19 -13.44
CA ALA A 117 7.65 -12.42 -13.37
C ALA A 117 6.82 -12.47 -12.07
N ALA A 118 7.42 -12.12 -10.92
CA ALA A 118 6.72 -12.09 -9.63
C ALA A 118 5.56 -11.08 -9.62
N VAL A 119 5.78 -9.90 -10.20
CA VAL A 119 4.72 -8.88 -10.31
C VAL A 119 3.63 -9.34 -11.28
N ALA A 120 3.98 -9.94 -12.42
CA ALA A 120 3.01 -10.44 -13.40
C ALA A 120 2.12 -11.54 -12.80
N ASP A 121 2.68 -12.49 -12.04
CA ASP A 121 1.92 -13.52 -11.33
C ASP A 121 0.92 -12.91 -10.35
N LEU A 122 1.39 -11.99 -9.48
CA LEU A 122 0.53 -11.31 -8.52
C LEU A 122 -0.61 -10.54 -9.18
N VAL A 123 -0.30 -9.79 -10.24
CA VAL A 123 -1.31 -9.05 -11.02
C VAL A 123 -2.29 -10.00 -11.69
N GLY A 124 -1.81 -11.11 -12.26
CA GLY A 124 -2.67 -12.14 -12.87
C GLY A 124 -3.67 -12.71 -11.88
N ARG A 125 -3.23 -13.06 -10.67
CA ARG A 125 -4.11 -13.56 -9.59
C ARG A 125 -5.15 -12.54 -9.16
N LEU A 126 -4.79 -11.26 -9.06
CA LEU A 126 -5.73 -10.19 -8.70
C LEU A 126 -6.72 -9.92 -9.85
N ALA A 127 -6.25 -9.92 -11.09
CA ALA A 127 -7.07 -9.62 -12.27
C ALA A 127 -8.12 -10.70 -12.57
N THR A 128 -7.87 -11.95 -12.17
CA THR A 128 -8.83 -13.06 -12.30
C THR A 128 -9.73 -13.21 -11.07
N GLY A 129 -9.52 -12.41 -10.03
CA GLY A 129 -10.31 -12.46 -8.81
C GLY A 129 -11.65 -11.69 -8.91
N PRO A 130 -12.53 -11.88 -7.90
CA PRO A 130 -13.84 -11.26 -7.85
C PRO A 130 -13.73 -9.74 -7.61
N THR A 131 -13.83 -8.96 -8.67
CA THR A 131 -13.53 -7.51 -8.69
C THR A 131 -14.30 -6.73 -7.61
N VAL A 132 -15.60 -7.00 -7.44
CA VAL A 132 -16.45 -6.32 -6.45
C VAL A 132 -15.97 -6.64 -5.03
N ALA A 133 -15.73 -7.90 -4.73
CA ALA A 133 -15.28 -8.33 -3.41
C ALA A 133 -13.87 -7.79 -3.09
N LEU A 134 -12.94 -7.81 -4.05
CA LEU A 134 -11.60 -7.24 -3.89
C LEU A 134 -11.67 -5.73 -3.59
N GLY A 135 -12.46 -4.98 -4.34
CA GLY A 135 -12.61 -3.54 -4.15
C GLY A 135 -13.24 -3.18 -2.80
N LEU A 136 -14.29 -3.90 -2.39
CA LEU A 136 -14.93 -3.71 -1.09
C LEU A 136 -14.00 -4.13 0.06
N THR A 137 -13.25 -5.20 -0.08
CA THR A 137 -12.26 -5.63 0.93
C THR A 137 -11.18 -4.58 1.12
N LYS A 138 -10.63 -4.02 0.03
CA LYS A 138 -9.66 -2.92 0.11
C LYS A 138 -10.26 -1.70 0.83
N TRP A 139 -11.49 -1.31 0.47
CA TRP A 139 -12.19 -0.21 1.14
C TRP A 139 -12.34 -0.48 2.65
N LEU A 140 -12.77 -1.68 3.05
CA LEU A 140 -12.90 -2.06 4.45
C LEU A 140 -11.58 -1.98 5.22
N LEU A 141 -10.48 -2.45 4.63
CA LEU A 141 -9.14 -2.37 5.22
C LEU A 141 -8.69 -0.90 5.41
N HIS A 142 -8.98 -0.05 4.42
CA HIS A 142 -8.65 1.37 4.50
C HIS A 142 -9.44 2.09 5.59
N GLU A 143 -10.76 1.93 5.62
CA GLU A 143 -11.66 2.55 6.60
C GLU A 143 -11.44 1.99 8.01
N GLY A 144 -11.12 0.71 8.13
CA GLY A 144 -10.90 0.03 9.41
C GLY A 144 -9.76 0.62 10.23
N ALA A 145 -8.77 1.23 9.57
CA ALA A 145 -7.62 1.84 10.24
C ALA A 145 -7.98 2.99 11.22
N GLY A 146 -9.17 3.58 11.07
CA GLY A 146 -9.67 4.65 11.95
C GLY A 146 -11.02 4.37 12.61
N SER A 147 -11.58 3.16 12.45
CA SER A 147 -12.90 2.80 12.92
C SER A 147 -12.88 2.14 14.30
N SER A 148 -14.03 2.20 15.03
CA SER A 148 -14.29 1.27 16.12
C SER A 148 -14.57 -0.13 15.57
N PHE A 149 -14.40 -1.15 16.40
CA PHE A 149 -14.72 -2.55 16.01
C PHE A 149 -16.19 -2.72 15.61
N ASP A 150 -17.10 -2.11 16.36
CA ASP A 150 -18.54 -2.19 16.07
C ASP A 150 -18.91 -1.50 14.75
N ASP A 151 -18.30 -0.36 14.43
CA ASP A 151 -18.50 0.31 13.15
C ASP A 151 -17.93 -0.51 12.00
N GLN A 152 -16.80 -1.17 12.22
CA GLN A 152 -16.20 -2.05 11.22
C GLN A 152 -17.12 -3.24 10.93
N LEU A 153 -17.69 -3.90 11.93
CA LEU A 153 -18.63 -5.00 11.73
C LEU A 153 -19.87 -4.57 10.92
N ARG A 154 -20.40 -3.35 11.16
CA ARG A 154 -21.52 -2.82 10.37
C ARG A 154 -21.14 -2.59 8.91
N ARG A 155 -19.93 -2.06 8.65
CA ARG A 155 -19.42 -1.86 7.28
C ARG A 155 -19.20 -3.20 6.57
N GLU A 156 -18.65 -4.21 7.27
CA GLU A 156 -18.46 -5.54 6.72
C GLU A 156 -19.80 -6.20 6.34
N ALA A 157 -20.83 -6.08 7.17
CA ALA A 157 -22.16 -6.58 6.86
C ALA A 157 -22.74 -5.93 5.59
N LEU A 158 -22.57 -4.59 5.43
CA LEU A 158 -22.99 -3.88 4.23
C LEU A 158 -22.19 -4.31 3.00
N ALA A 159 -20.88 -4.43 3.12
CA ALA A 159 -20.02 -4.85 2.02
C ALA A 159 -20.30 -6.29 1.58
N LEU A 160 -20.61 -7.20 2.53
CA LEU A 160 -21.02 -8.57 2.24
C LEU A 160 -22.36 -8.58 1.47
N GLU A 161 -23.35 -7.82 1.91
CA GLU A 161 -24.64 -7.67 1.20
C GLU A 161 -24.44 -7.18 -0.24
N LEU A 162 -23.54 -6.22 -0.47
CA LEU A 162 -23.26 -5.70 -1.81
C LEU A 162 -22.53 -6.73 -2.68
N SER A 163 -21.49 -7.38 -2.16
CA SER A 163 -20.72 -8.38 -2.90
C SER A 163 -21.51 -9.66 -3.19
N SER A 164 -22.47 -10.04 -2.32
CA SER A 164 -23.33 -11.19 -2.53
C SER A 164 -24.27 -11.06 -3.73
N ARG A 165 -24.44 -9.86 -4.28
CA ARG A 165 -25.23 -9.59 -5.48
C ARG A 165 -24.43 -9.77 -6.78
N ALA A 166 -23.09 -9.85 -6.69
CA ALA A 166 -22.22 -10.05 -7.83
C ALA A 166 -22.35 -11.49 -8.40
N GLU A 167 -22.02 -11.62 -9.68
CA GLU A 167 -22.02 -12.92 -10.36
C GLU A 167 -20.97 -13.86 -9.77
N ASP A 168 -19.78 -13.35 -9.47
CA ASP A 168 -18.69 -14.07 -8.80
C ASP A 168 -19.14 -14.78 -7.52
N PHE A 169 -20.02 -14.15 -6.72
CA PHE A 169 -20.56 -14.76 -5.50
C PHE A 169 -21.41 -16.01 -5.84
N ARG A 170 -22.26 -15.93 -6.86
CA ARG A 170 -23.08 -17.06 -7.31
C ARG A 170 -22.22 -18.21 -7.80
N GLU A 171 -21.19 -17.92 -8.59
CA GLU A 171 -20.24 -18.92 -9.07
C GLU A 171 -19.47 -19.59 -7.94
N GLY A 172 -18.98 -18.81 -6.97
CA GLY A 172 -18.30 -19.31 -5.78
C GLY A 172 -19.17 -20.23 -4.91
N MET A 173 -20.46 -19.89 -4.73
CA MET A 173 -21.40 -20.69 -3.95
C MET A 173 -21.83 -21.99 -4.65
N ILE A 174 -21.80 -22.04 -5.98
CA ILE A 174 -22.15 -23.25 -6.77
C ILE A 174 -20.96 -24.22 -6.86
N GLY A 175 -19.79 -23.88 -6.29
CA GLY A 175 -18.65 -24.78 -6.21
C GLY A 175 -17.80 -24.83 -7.49
N ARG A 176 -17.89 -23.84 -8.38
CA ARG A 176 -16.97 -23.68 -9.52
C ARG A 176 -15.61 -23.08 -9.13
N ALA A 177 -15.42 -22.79 -7.85
CA ALA A 177 -14.15 -22.31 -7.33
C ALA A 177 -13.11 -23.43 -7.09
N HIS A 178 -13.25 -24.56 -7.78
CA HIS A 178 -12.32 -25.67 -7.72
C HIS A 178 -11.69 -25.92 -9.08
N VAL A 179 -10.76 -25.06 -9.44
CA VAL A 179 -9.64 -25.47 -10.30
C VAL A 179 -8.42 -24.65 -9.92
#